data_798b8abf4d8fbbb6fc7fb8a4523a409c
#
_entry.id   798b8abf4d8fbbb6fc7fb8a4523a409c
#
_cell.length_a   1.000
_cell.length_b   1.000
_cell.length_c   1.000
_cell.angle_alpha   90.00
_cell.angle_beta   90.00
_cell.angle_gamma   90.00
#
_symmetry.space_group_name_H-M   'P 1'
#
loop_
_entity.id
_entity.type
_entity.pdbx_description
1 polymer ?
#
loop_
_entity_poly.entity_id
_entity_poly.type
_entity_poly.pdbx_seq_one_letter_code
_entity_poly.pdbx_strand_id
1 'polypeptide(L)'
;MTTDQVLVFGILSVTLVLFVWGKFRYDLVALTALILVSLTGLVPVDQVFLGFGHPAVITVAAVLVLSRGLFNAGAVDLLSRHMAKVGTGPTLQVTALAGIVVVCSSVMNNVGALALLMPVAIWMSRKSGRSPSLLLMPLAFGSLLGGLVTLIGTPPNIIIALYRVDTGLPAFRMFDFAPVGLGVALAGLAFISLFGWRLTPRREAQSSPDELFEIENYITEVIIPEGSRFVGQTIFHLTTAMEKETEATVVSLTRGEIHKPAPSWYEILEPGDVLMVEAAPDD
;
A
#
# COMPACT_ATOMS: atom_id res chain seq x y z
N MET A 1 23.59 5.54 35.02
CA MET A 1 22.64 6.13 34.06
C MET A 1 22.17 7.45 34.67
N THR A 2 22.18 8.49 33.85
CA THR A 2 21.60 9.78 34.27
C THR A 2 20.07 9.71 34.31
N THR A 3 19.40 10.60 35.03
CA THR A 3 17.94 10.65 35.07
C THR A 3 17.35 10.77 33.68
N ASP A 4 17.96 11.58 32.82
CA ASP A 4 17.54 11.77 31.42
C ASP A 4 17.62 10.49 30.60
N GLN A 5 18.70 9.71 30.79
CA GLN A 5 18.82 8.40 30.11
C GLN A 5 17.72 7.44 30.53
N VAL A 6 17.38 7.40 31.83
CA VAL A 6 16.28 6.55 32.34
C VAL A 6 14.94 6.99 31.75
N LEU A 7 14.68 8.29 31.68
CA LEU A 7 13.46 8.83 31.09
C LEU A 7 13.35 8.49 29.56
N VAL A 8 14.44 8.72 28.80
CA VAL A 8 14.46 8.39 27.37
C VAL A 8 14.18 6.91 27.14
N PHE A 9 14.91 6.03 27.84
CA PHE A 9 14.69 4.59 27.70
C PHE A 9 13.30 4.16 28.18
N GLY A 10 12.75 4.80 29.21
CA GLY A 10 11.40 4.56 29.69
C GLY A 10 10.34 4.91 28.63
N ILE A 11 10.41 6.13 28.07
CA ILE A 11 9.49 6.59 27.01
C ILE A 11 9.61 5.69 25.78
N LEU A 12 10.85 5.38 25.34
CA LEU A 12 11.09 4.52 24.20
C LEU A 12 10.51 3.12 24.39
N SER A 13 10.73 2.52 25.58
CA SER A 13 10.21 1.19 25.89
C SER A 13 8.69 1.15 25.91
N VAL A 14 8.04 2.14 26.53
CA VAL A 14 6.57 2.24 26.55
C VAL A 14 6.03 2.42 25.14
N THR A 15 6.63 3.29 24.34
CA THR A 15 6.25 3.52 22.94
C THR A 15 6.36 2.23 22.12
N LEU A 16 7.45 1.48 22.29
CA LEU A 16 7.65 0.20 21.62
C LEU A 16 6.58 -0.84 22.01
N VAL A 17 6.29 -0.94 23.31
CA VAL A 17 5.24 -1.85 23.82
C VAL A 17 3.88 -1.49 23.23
N LEU A 18 3.54 -0.20 23.17
CA LEU A 18 2.28 0.27 22.59
C LEU A 18 2.20 -0.02 21.07
N PHE A 19 3.31 0.10 20.35
CA PHE A 19 3.38 -0.28 18.93
C PHE A 19 3.19 -1.79 18.72
N VAL A 20 3.80 -2.62 19.56
CA VAL A 20 3.65 -4.08 19.51
C VAL A 20 2.24 -4.51 19.89
N TRP A 21 1.63 -3.82 20.87
CA TRP A 21 0.25 -4.12 21.29
C TRP A 21 -0.78 -3.84 20.17
N GLY A 22 -0.53 -2.82 19.31
CA GLY A 22 -1.34 -2.55 18.12
C GLY A 22 -2.77 -2.07 18.36
N LYS A 23 -3.16 -1.82 19.63
CA LYS A 23 -4.52 -1.38 19.98
C LYS A 23 -4.76 0.09 19.63
N PHE A 24 -3.73 0.92 19.66
CA PHE A 24 -3.79 2.34 19.37
C PHE A 24 -3.18 2.65 18.01
N ARG A 25 -3.66 3.71 17.37
CA ARG A 25 -3.08 4.18 16.10
C ARG A 25 -1.64 4.62 16.33
N TYR A 26 -0.75 4.23 15.42
CA TYR A 26 0.70 4.48 15.53
C TYR A 26 1.03 5.98 15.59
N ASP A 27 0.28 6.81 14.85
CA ASP A 27 0.42 8.25 14.83
C ASP A 27 0.13 8.88 16.21
N LEU A 28 -0.93 8.43 16.92
CA LEU A 28 -1.27 8.90 18.26
C LEU A 28 -0.20 8.49 19.27
N VAL A 29 0.29 7.26 19.19
CA VAL A 29 1.36 6.79 20.09
C VAL A 29 2.64 7.61 19.89
N ALA A 30 3.02 7.85 18.61
CA ALA A 30 4.19 8.66 18.30
C ALA A 30 4.04 10.11 18.75
N LEU A 31 2.87 10.73 18.55
CA LEU A 31 2.59 12.10 19.00
C LEU A 31 2.60 12.20 20.53
N THR A 32 2.05 11.21 21.24
CA THR A 32 2.09 11.14 22.70
C THR A 32 3.53 11.04 23.20
N ALA A 33 4.36 10.21 22.58
CA ALA A 33 5.78 10.09 22.91
C ALA A 33 6.51 11.43 22.70
N LEU A 34 6.24 12.15 21.61
CA LEU A 34 6.80 13.46 21.31
C LEU A 34 6.41 14.48 22.41
N ILE A 35 5.14 14.51 22.82
CA ILE A 35 4.66 15.40 23.89
C ILE A 35 5.35 15.04 25.22
N LEU A 36 5.48 13.77 25.57
CA LEU A 36 6.16 13.33 26.78
C LEU A 36 7.63 13.75 26.80
N VAL A 37 8.36 13.58 25.68
CA VAL A 37 9.75 14.03 25.56
C VAL A 37 9.88 15.54 25.72
N SER A 38 8.92 16.31 25.22
CA SER A 38 8.88 17.76 25.37
C SER A 38 8.58 18.17 26.82
N LEU A 39 7.56 17.57 27.46
CA LEU A 39 7.15 17.88 28.82
C LEU A 39 8.21 17.51 29.88
N THR A 40 8.99 16.46 29.61
CA THR A 40 10.10 16.05 30.48
C THR A 40 11.35 16.92 30.31
N GLY A 41 11.36 17.85 29.35
CA GLY A 41 12.49 18.72 29.08
C GLY A 41 13.70 18.03 28.45
N LEU A 42 13.54 16.79 27.98
CA LEU A 42 14.59 16.04 27.28
C LEU A 42 14.98 16.67 25.93
N VAL A 43 14.03 17.35 25.31
CA VAL A 43 14.23 18.13 24.09
C VAL A 43 13.74 19.55 24.32
N PRO A 44 14.53 20.59 23.97
CA PRO A 44 14.09 21.97 24.02
C PRO A 44 12.84 22.22 23.19
N VAL A 45 11.92 23.07 23.66
CA VAL A 45 10.62 23.32 23.03
C VAL A 45 10.74 23.82 21.58
N ASP A 46 11.76 24.61 21.30
CA ASP A 46 12.09 25.10 19.95
C ASP A 46 12.56 24.00 18.99
N GLN A 47 12.98 22.85 19.50
CA GLN A 47 13.48 21.72 18.71
C GLN A 47 12.50 20.56 18.59
N VAL A 48 11.40 20.55 19.32
CA VAL A 48 10.43 19.43 19.35
C VAL A 48 9.91 19.07 17.97
N PHE A 49 9.68 20.08 17.10
CA PHE A 49 9.13 19.87 15.77
C PHE A 49 10.17 19.75 14.64
N LEU A 50 11.47 19.86 14.95
CA LEU A 50 12.53 19.73 13.94
C LEU A 50 12.50 18.38 13.21
N GLY A 51 12.04 17.33 13.89
CA GLY A 51 11.87 16.01 13.28
C GLY A 51 10.95 15.98 12.07
N PHE A 52 9.91 16.82 12.02
CA PHE A 52 8.98 16.88 10.86
C PHE A 52 9.63 17.50 9.62
N GLY A 53 10.57 18.42 9.78
CA GLY A 53 11.35 19.01 8.70
C GLY A 53 12.64 18.24 8.37
N HIS A 54 12.88 17.11 9.01
CA HIS A 54 14.11 16.36 8.82
C HIS A 54 14.23 15.85 7.37
N PRO A 55 15.40 15.91 6.73
CA PRO A 55 15.62 15.49 5.34
C PRO A 55 15.11 14.07 5.05
N ALA A 56 15.19 13.15 6.03
CA ALA A 56 14.65 11.80 5.89
C ALA A 56 13.13 11.79 5.64
N VAL A 57 12.36 12.62 6.37
CA VAL A 57 10.91 12.72 6.20
C VAL A 57 10.56 13.28 4.82
N ILE A 58 11.25 14.34 4.41
CA ILE A 58 11.07 14.95 3.08
C ILE A 58 11.39 13.94 1.97
N THR A 59 12.49 13.20 2.11
CA THR A 59 12.89 12.17 1.14
C THR A 59 11.84 11.05 1.06
N VAL A 60 11.34 10.56 2.19
CA VAL A 60 10.28 9.54 2.23
C VAL A 60 9.01 10.05 1.54
N ALA A 61 8.58 11.29 1.84
CA ALA A 61 7.42 11.91 1.19
C ALA A 61 7.62 12.02 -0.33
N ALA A 62 8.78 12.49 -0.79
CA ALA A 62 9.10 12.58 -2.21
C ALA A 62 9.09 11.21 -2.91
N VAL A 63 9.67 10.18 -2.29
CA VAL A 63 9.67 8.80 -2.83
C VAL A 63 8.25 8.25 -2.90
N LEU A 64 7.36 8.54 -1.94
CA LEU A 64 5.96 8.12 -2.00
C LEU A 64 5.22 8.77 -3.18
N VAL A 65 5.46 10.06 -3.44
CA VAL A 65 4.89 10.77 -4.60
C VAL A 65 5.38 10.16 -5.91
N LEU A 66 6.69 9.89 -6.03
CA LEU A 66 7.26 9.23 -7.21
C LEU A 66 6.69 7.82 -7.41
N SER A 67 6.55 7.05 -6.33
CA SER A 67 5.95 5.71 -6.36
C SER A 67 4.50 5.75 -6.85
N ARG A 68 3.71 6.76 -6.42
CA ARG A 68 2.35 6.96 -6.91
C ARG A 68 2.32 7.36 -8.38
N GLY A 69 3.26 8.19 -8.82
CA GLY A 69 3.42 8.53 -10.24
C GLY A 69 3.71 7.30 -11.10
N LEU A 70 4.61 6.42 -10.65
CA LEU A 70 4.94 5.17 -11.34
C LEU A 70 3.74 4.20 -11.40
N PHE A 71 2.96 4.11 -10.32
CA PHE A 71 1.71 3.35 -10.30
C PHE A 71 0.73 3.86 -11.36
N ASN A 72 0.50 5.18 -11.41
CA ASN A 72 -0.42 5.83 -12.35
C ASN A 72 0.08 5.75 -13.81
N ALA A 73 1.38 5.59 -14.04
CA ALA A 73 1.96 5.39 -15.38
C ALA A 73 1.73 4.00 -15.97
N GLY A 74 0.95 3.13 -15.32
CA GLY A 74 0.64 1.79 -15.82
C GLY A 74 1.74 0.75 -15.62
N ALA A 75 2.70 1.01 -14.73
CA ALA A 75 3.77 0.04 -14.42
C ALA A 75 3.20 -1.31 -13.94
N VAL A 76 2.06 -1.29 -13.25
CA VAL A 76 1.33 -2.51 -12.80
C VAL A 76 0.92 -3.37 -13.99
N ASP A 77 0.35 -2.75 -15.03
CA ASP A 77 -0.13 -3.48 -16.22
C ASP A 77 1.03 -4.11 -16.99
N LEU A 78 2.15 -3.40 -17.10
CA LEU A 78 3.36 -3.91 -17.75
C LEU A 78 3.90 -5.13 -16.99
N LEU A 79 3.98 -5.06 -15.67
CA LEU A 79 4.44 -6.15 -14.82
C LEU A 79 3.47 -7.32 -14.84
N SER A 80 2.16 -7.08 -14.79
CA SER A 80 1.11 -8.10 -14.86
C SER A 80 1.19 -8.90 -16.17
N ARG A 81 1.40 -8.23 -17.32
CA ARG A 81 1.55 -8.89 -18.63
C ARG A 81 2.78 -9.80 -18.68
N HIS A 82 3.89 -9.39 -18.07
CA HIS A 82 5.09 -10.23 -17.99
C HIS A 82 4.91 -11.40 -17.03
N MET A 83 4.26 -11.16 -15.89
CA MET A 83 3.94 -12.21 -14.91
C MET A 83 2.92 -13.22 -15.45
N ALA A 84 2.03 -12.82 -16.36
CA ALA A 84 1.08 -13.74 -17.01
C ALA A 84 1.75 -14.88 -17.80
N LYS A 85 3.00 -14.65 -18.24
CA LYS A 85 3.82 -15.64 -18.97
C LYS A 85 4.59 -16.58 -18.04
N VAL A 86 4.63 -16.27 -16.74
CA VAL A 86 5.28 -17.13 -15.74
C VAL A 86 4.40 -18.37 -15.54
N GLY A 87 5.01 -19.54 -15.63
CA GLY A 87 4.30 -20.82 -15.48
C GLY A 87 3.57 -20.96 -14.15
N THR A 88 2.69 -21.96 -14.04
CA THR A 88 1.83 -22.17 -12.86
C THR A 88 2.55 -22.79 -11.66
N GLY A 89 3.83 -23.15 -11.77
CA GLY A 89 4.60 -23.71 -10.68
C GLY A 89 4.76 -22.75 -9.49
N PRO A 90 4.45 -23.17 -8.23
CA PRO A 90 4.47 -22.26 -7.08
C PRO A 90 5.85 -21.66 -6.83
N THR A 91 6.90 -22.46 -6.89
CA THR A 91 8.28 -21.99 -6.71
C THR A 91 8.66 -20.94 -7.76
N LEU A 92 8.28 -21.15 -9.02
CA LEU A 92 8.60 -20.22 -10.11
C LEU A 92 7.84 -18.90 -9.93
N GLN A 93 6.55 -18.95 -9.56
CA GLN A 93 5.74 -17.77 -9.29
C GLN A 93 6.28 -16.97 -8.12
N VAL A 94 6.61 -17.63 -7.01
CA VAL A 94 7.20 -17.00 -5.83
C VAL A 94 8.54 -16.36 -6.17
N THR A 95 9.43 -17.09 -6.86
CA THR A 95 10.76 -16.58 -7.23
C THR A 95 10.67 -15.37 -8.15
N ALA A 96 9.83 -15.45 -9.17
CA ALA A 96 9.66 -14.35 -10.13
C ALA A 96 9.07 -13.11 -9.46
N LEU A 97 8.01 -13.26 -8.67
CA LEU A 97 7.35 -12.15 -7.99
C LEU A 97 8.23 -11.53 -6.90
N ALA A 98 8.84 -12.38 -6.05
CA ALA A 98 9.77 -11.91 -5.03
C ALA A 98 11.03 -11.28 -5.62
N GLY A 99 11.55 -11.80 -6.73
CA GLY A 99 12.68 -11.23 -7.45
C GLY A 99 12.38 -9.83 -8.01
N ILE A 100 11.21 -9.65 -8.63
CA ILE A 100 10.78 -8.35 -9.14
C ILE A 100 10.58 -7.34 -8.01
N VAL A 101 9.93 -7.74 -6.91
CA VAL A 101 9.75 -6.82 -5.79
C VAL A 101 11.07 -6.42 -5.14
N VAL A 102 12.06 -7.31 -5.05
CA VAL A 102 13.42 -6.97 -4.59
C VAL A 102 14.01 -5.86 -5.45
N VAL A 103 13.94 -5.99 -6.77
CA VAL A 103 14.46 -4.98 -7.71
C VAL A 103 13.66 -3.66 -7.59
N CYS A 104 12.34 -3.70 -7.58
CA CYS A 104 11.51 -2.51 -7.43
C CYS A 104 11.79 -1.81 -6.10
N SER A 105 11.83 -2.56 -4.99
CA SER A 105 12.05 -2.01 -3.66
C SER A 105 13.46 -1.47 -3.44
N SER A 106 14.43 -1.86 -4.26
CA SER A 106 15.77 -1.27 -4.19
C SER A 106 15.81 0.20 -4.64
N VAL A 107 14.88 0.62 -5.49
CA VAL A 107 14.78 2.00 -6.01
C VAL A 107 13.52 2.74 -5.55
N MET A 108 12.58 2.01 -4.96
CA MET A 108 11.35 2.54 -4.39
C MET A 108 11.30 2.22 -2.90
N ASN A 109 10.42 2.90 -2.16
CA ASN A 109 10.10 2.49 -0.79
C ASN A 109 9.43 1.10 -0.79
N ASN A 110 9.69 0.28 0.26
CA ASN A 110 9.11 -1.05 0.47
C ASN A 110 7.59 -1.05 0.31
N VAL A 111 6.89 -0.06 0.89
CA VAL A 111 5.43 0.08 0.83
C VAL A 111 4.98 0.34 -0.61
N GLY A 112 5.68 1.20 -1.34
CA GLY A 112 5.37 1.48 -2.74
C GLY A 112 5.55 0.26 -3.65
N ALA A 113 6.65 -0.47 -3.48
CA ALA A 113 6.91 -1.70 -4.23
C ALA A 113 5.89 -2.81 -3.91
N LEU A 114 5.52 -2.93 -2.62
CA LEU A 114 4.49 -3.87 -2.19
C LEU A 114 3.12 -3.52 -2.78
N ALA A 115 2.69 -2.27 -2.66
CA ALA A 115 1.41 -1.79 -3.19
C ALA A 115 1.32 -1.98 -4.71
N LEU A 116 2.42 -1.73 -5.44
CA LEU A 116 2.51 -1.92 -6.88
C LEU A 116 2.25 -3.38 -7.30
N LEU A 117 2.83 -4.33 -6.58
CA LEU A 117 2.82 -5.74 -6.97
C LEU A 117 1.74 -6.58 -6.27
N MET A 118 1.07 -6.04 -5.24
CA MET A 118 0.00 -6.73 -4.52
C MET A 118 -1.15 -7.16 -5.45
N PRO A 119 -1.70 -6.30 -6.34
CA PRO A 119 -2.74 -6.70 -7.29
C PRO A 119 -2.28 -7.83 -8.20
N VAL A 120 -1.01 -7.81 -8.64
CA VAL A 120 -0.41 -8.85 -9.49
C VAL A 120 -0.36 -10.18 -8.73
N ALA A 121 0.06 -10.17 -7.47
CA ALA A 121 0.11 -11.35 -6.61
C ALA A 121 -1.28 -11.96 -6.40
N ILE A 122 -2.28 -11.14 -6.12
CA ILE A 122 -3.68 -11.59 -5.95
C ILE A 122 -4.22 -12.19 -7.24
N TRP A 123 -4.03 -11.52 -8.37
CA TRP A 123 -4.44 -12.03 -9.69
C TRP A 123 -3.77 -13.37 -10.01
N MET A 124 -2.45 -13.51 -9.78
CA MET A 124 -1.73 -14.76 -10.00
C MET A 124 -2.25 -15.89 -9.10
N SER A 125 -2.55 -15.60 -7.84
CA SER A 125 -3.11 -16.57 -6.89
C SER A 125 -4.47 -17.07 -7.33
N ARG A 126 -5.37 -16.17 -7.72
CA ARG A 126 -6.71 -16.50 -8.25
C ARG A 126 -6.59 -17.37 -9.50
N LYS A 127 -5.78 -16.95 -10.47
CA LYS A 127 -5.55 -17.71 -11.72
C LYS A 127 -5.00 -19.12 -11.48
N SER A 128 -4.23 -19.31 -10.41
CA SER A 128 -3.63 -20.61 -10.05
C SER A 128 -4.48 -21.42 -9.08
N GLY A 129 -5.65 -20.95 -8.65
CA GLY A 129 -6.51 -21.60 -7.66
C GLY A 129 -5.84 -21.77 -6.29
N ARG A 130 -4.97 -20.81 -5.89
CA ARG A 130 -4.18 -20.90 -4.65
C ARG A 130 -4.50 -19.75 -3.71
N SER A 131 -4.27 -19.99 -2.40
CA SER A 131 -4.39 -18.93 -1.40
C SER A 131 -3.48 -17.74 -1.71
N PRO A 132 -3.98 -16.50 -1.68
CA PRO A 132 -3.18 -15.29 -1.85
C PRO A 132 -2.00 -15.18 -0.88
N SER A 133 -2.12 -15.72 0.33
CA SER A 133 -1.06 -15.71 1.35
C SER A 133 0.26 -16.31 0.86
N LEU A 134 0.19 -17.31 -0.04
CA LEU A 134 1.34 -18.00 -0.64
C LEU A 134 2.23 -17.07 -1.47
N LEU A 135 1.67 -16.01 -2.06
CA LEU A 135 2.42 -15.02 -2.85
C LEU A 135 2.61 -13.71 -2.10
N LEU A 136 1.64 -13.29 -1.28
CA LEU A 136 1.70 -12.02 -0.56
C LEU A 136 2.79 -12.01 0.51
N MET A 137 2.98 -13.12 1.23
CA MET A 137 4.01 -13.20 2.26
C MET A 137 5.44 -13.16 1.67
N PRO A 138 5.80 -13.96 0.65
CA PRO A 138 7.04 -13.80 -0.10
C PRO A 138 7.23 -12.40 -0.70
N LEU A 139 6.16 -11.78 -1.19
CA LEU A 139 6.19 -10.42 -1.72
C LEU A 139 6.58 -9.42 -0.63
N ALA A 140 5.98 -9.51 0.56
CA ALA A 140 6.29 -8.64 1.67
C ALA A 140 7.76 -8.78 2.13
N PHE A 141 8.25 -10.00 2.30
CA PHE A 141 9.65 -10.24 2.65
C PHE A 141 10.61 -9.78 1.54
N GLY A 142 10.26 -10.01 0.29
CA GLY A 142 11.06 -9.54 -0.86
C GLY A 142 11.18 -8.02 -0.88
N SER A 143 10.10 -7.29 -0.56
CA SER A 143 10.16 -5.83 -0.50
C SER A 143 11.10 -5.33 0.60
N LEU A 144 11.10 -5.97 1.77
CA LEU A 144 12.03 -5.65 2.85
C LEU A 144 13.50 -5.91 2.46
N LEU A 145 13.76 -7.05 1.81
CA LEU A 145 15.10 -7.41 1.34
C LEU A 145 15.63 -6.43 0.29
N GLY A 146 14.79 -6.04 -0.67
CA GLY A 146 15.14 -5.06 -1.70
C GLY A 146 15.48 -3.69 -1.11
N GLY A 147 14.75 -3.27 -0.08
CA GLY A 147 14.99 -2.01 0.62
C GLY A 147 16.40 -1.87 1.23
N LEU A 148 17.09 -2.98 1.48
CA LEU A 148 18.45 -2.98 2.05
C LEU A 148 19.54 -2.66 1.02
N VAL A 149 19.23 -2.67 -0.28
CA VAL A 149 20.23 -2.60 -1.36
C VAL A 149 20.74 -1.18 -1.59
N THR A 150 19.87 -0.17 -1.42
CA THR A 150 20.24 1.22 -1.69
C THR A 150 19.96 2.13 -0.51
N LEU A 151 20.52 3.33 -0.56
CA LEU A 151 20.33 4.37 0.45
C LEU A 151 18.85 4.76 0.62
N ILE A 152 18.08 4.81 -0.47
CA ILE A 152 16.68 5.28 -0.49
C ILE A 152 15.65 4.16 -0.38
N GLY A 153 16.07 2.90 -0.44
CA GLY A 153 15.16 1.75 -0.45
C GLY A 153 14.33 1.62 0.83
N THR A 154 14.87 2.09 1.96
CA THR A 154 14.15 2.08 3.24
C THR A 154 14.52 3.27 4.13
N PRO A 155 13.56 3.87 4.88
CA PRO A 155 13.84 5.01 5.75
C PRO A 155 14.99 4.82 6.75
N PRO A 156 15.18 3.66 7.40
CA PRO A 156 16.31 3.44 8.30
C PRO A 156 17.68 3.70 7.67
N ASN A 157 17.89 3.38 6.40
CA ASN A 157 19.14 3.62 5.70
C ASN A 157 19.43 5.13 5.61
N ILE A 158 18.40 5.93 5.32
CA ILE A 158 18.50 7.39 5.25
C ILE A 158 18.86 7.97 6.62
N ILE A 159 18.20 7.49 7.68
CA ILE A 159 18.43 7.96 9.07
C ILE A 159 19.88 7.66 9.47
N ILE A 160 20.37 6.45 9.24
CA ILE A 160 21.75 6.06 9.55
C ILE A 160 22.75 6.88 8.73
N ALA A 161 22.45 7.14 7.45
CA ALA A 161 23.31 7.93 6.58
C ALA A 161 23.45 9.38 7.08
N LEU A 162 22.36 10.00 7.52
CA LEU A 162 22.38 11.35 8.07
C LEU A 162 23.12 11.38 9.41
N TYR A 163 22.84 10.44 10.32
CA TYR A 163 23.55 10.33 11.59
C TYR A 163 25.06 10.19 11.41
N ARG A 164 25.49 9.43 10.38
CA ARG A 164 26.92 9.31 10.03
C ARG A 164 27.54 10.66 9.70
N VAL A 165 26.84 11.50 8.94
CA VAL A 165 27.32 12.86 8.61
C VAL A 165 27.41 13.72 9.85
N ASP A 166 26.42 13.66 10.75
CA ASP A 166 26.40 14.41 12.01
C ASP A 166 27.55 14.02 12.94
N THR A 167 28.07 12.79 12.83
CA THR A 167 29.27 12.34 13.57
C THR A 167 30.59 12.75 12.89
N GLY A 168 30.56 13.54 11.80
CA GLY A 168 31.74 14.01 11.09
C GLY A 168 32.35 13.00 10.12
N LEU A 169 31.68 11.88 9.86
CA LEU A 169 32.12 10.88 8.90
C LEU A 169 31.62 11.21 7.47
N PRO A 170 32.30 10.74 6.41
CA PRO A 170 31.87 10.96 5.04
C PRO A 170 30.47 10.41 4.77
N ALA A 171 29.66 11.15 4.01
CA ALA A 171 28.31 10.72 3.62
C ALA A 171 28.33 9.40 2.84
N PHE A 172 27.35 8.54 3.06
CA PHE A 172 27.13 7.38 2.23
C PHE A 172 26.65 7.79 0.82
N ARG A 173 27.15 7.07 -0.18
CA ARG A 173 26.67 7.13 -1.56
C ARG A 173 25.46 6.22 -1.73
N MET A 174 24.72 6.39 -2.83
CA MET A 174 23.49 5.67 -3.16
C MET A 174 23.60 4.14 -3.04
N PHE A 175 24.75 3.57 -3.44
CA PHE A 175 25.00 2.12 -3.51
C PHE A 175 26.00 1.59 -2.48
N ASP A 176 26.38 2.38 -1.48
CA ASP A 176 27.30 1.90 -0.44
C ASP A 176 26.72 0.77 0.42
N PHE A 177 25.40 0.67 0.45
CA PHE A 177 24.68 -0.43 1.09
C PHE A 177 24.63 -1.70 0.22
N ALA A 178 24.86 -1.58 -1.11
CA ALA A 178 24.67 -2.67 -2.06
C ALA A 178 25.52 -3.92 -1.79
N PRO A 179 26.79 -3.87 -1.39
CA PRO A 179 27.59 -5.08 -1.18
C PRO A 179 26.97 -6.02 -0.13
N VAL A 180 26.49 -5.46 0.98
CA VAL A 180 25.83 -6.23 2.04
C VAL A 180 24.38 -6.48 1.69
N GLY A 181 23.66 -5.44 1.22
CA GLY A 181 22.23 -5.51 0.88
C GLY A 181 21.94 -6.53 -0.21
N LEU A 182 22.75 -6.58 -1.28
CA LEU A 182 22.60 -7.60 -2.33
C LEU A 182 22.89 -9.00 -1.81
N GLY A 183 23.93 -9.18 -0.98
CA GLY A 183 24.22 -10.47 -0.38
C GLY A 183 23.05 -11.00 0.44
N VAL A 184 22.48 -10.16 1.30
CA VAL A 184 21.31 -10.49 2.12
C VAL A 184 20.06 -10.70 1.25
N ALA A 185 19.85 -9.87 0.25
CA ALA A 185 18.69 -9.99 -0.65
C ALA A 185 18.74 -11.28 -1.47
N LEU A 186 19.89 -11.65 -2.02
CA LEU A 186 20.06 -12.91 -2.76
C LEU A 186 19.89 -14.13 -1.88
N ALA A 187 20.50 -14.15 -0.68
CA ALA A 187 20.35 -15.24 0.28
C ALA A 187 18.89 -15.38 0.74
N GLY A 188 18.23 -14.24 1.06
CA GLY A 188 16.83 -14.22 1.45
C GLY A 188 15.89 -14.64 0.31
N LEU A 189 16.13 -14.18 -0.91
CA LEU A 189 15.37 -14.60 -2.10
C LEU A 189 15.52 -16.10 -2.35
N ALA A 190 16.74 -16.64 -2.25
CA ALA A 190 16.98 -18.08 -2.36
C ALA A 190 16.22 -18.87 -1.28
N PHE A 191 16.29 -18.41 -0.03
CA PHE A 191 15.54 -19.01 1.07
C PHE A 191 14.03 -18.99 0.83
N ILE A 192 13.48 -17.84 0.47
CA ILE A 192 12.03 -17.66 0.20
C ILE A 192 11.59 -18.57 -0.95
N SER A 193 12.39 -18.65 -2.01
CA SER A 193 12.09 -19.44 -3.21
C SER A 193 12.15 -20.94 -2.97
N LEU A 194 13.10 -21.41 -2.15
CA LEU A 194 13.31 -22.84 -1.92
C LEU A 194 12.50 -23.39 -0.74
N PHE A 195 12.41 -22.62 0.35
CA PHE A 195 11.84 -23.07 1.61
C PHE A 195 10.67 -22.20 2.09
N GLY A 196 10.79 -20.86 2.02
CA GLY A 196 9.91 -19.91 2.69
C GLY A 196 8.44 -20.06 2.31
N TRP A 197 8.13 -20.25 1.04
CA TRP A 197 6.75 -20.41 0.59
C TRP A 197 6.09 -21.70 1.10
N ARG A 198 6.88 -22.74 1.43
CA ARG A 198 6.37 -23.99 2.02
C ARG A 198 6.03 -23.83 3.50
N LEU A 199 6.69 -22.89 4.18
CA LEU A 199 6.45 -22.56 5.58
C LEU A 199 5.28 -21.59 5.77
N THR A 200 4.82 -20.97 4.68
CA THR A 200 3.68 -20.04 4.73
C THR A 200 2.40 -20.80 5.07
N PRO A 201 1.69 -20.44 6.16
CA PRO A 201 0.43 -21.06 6.50
C PRO A 201 -0.58 -20.85 5.37
N ARG A 202 -1.13 -21.92 4.87
CA ARG A 202 -2.25 -21.88 3.93
C ARG A 202 -3.47 -21.47 4.73
N ARG A 203 -3.79 -20.19 4.73
CA ARG A 203 -5.11 -19.76 5.17
C ARG A 203 -6.06 -20.15 4.04
N GLU A 204 -6.87 -21.17 4.25
CA GLU A 204 -8.09 -21.31 3.49
C GLU A 204 -8.82 -19.99 3.69
N ALA A 205 -9.18 -19.34 2.59
CA ALA A 205 -9.97 -18.14 2.66
C ALA A 205 -11.23 -18.51 3.46
N GLN A 206 -11.31 -18.03 4.69
CA GLN A 206 -12.47 -18.20 5.57
C GLN A 206 -13.61 -17.27 5.15
N SER A 207 -13.37 -16.56 4.09
CA SER A 207 -14.37 -15.82 3.32
C SER A 207 -14.11 -16.19 1.88
N SER A 208 -15.14 -16.49 1.14
CA SER A 208 -15.07 -16.59 -0.32
C SER A 208 -14.26 -15.39 -0.84
N PRO A 209 -13.47 -15.54 -1.92
CA PRO A 209 -12.73 -14.43 -2.52
C PRO A 209 -13.59 -13.19 -2.77
N ASP A 210 -14.89 -13.35 -2.77
CA ASP A 210 -15.92 -12.36 -2.93
C ASP A 210 -16.09 -11.45 -1.70
N GLU A 211 -15.87 -11.92 -0.45
CA GLU A 211 -16.06 -11.12 0.76
C GLU A 211 -14.91 -10.17 1.14
N LEU A 212 -13.70 -10.36 0.64
CA LEU A 212 -12.56 -9.45 0.89
C LEU A 212 -12.40 -8.37 -0.19
N PHE A 213 -13.08 -8.54 -1.31
CA PHE A 213 -13.19 -7.59 -2.40
C PHE A 213 -14.59 -7.70 -2.99
N GLU A 214 -15.60 -7.64 -2.14
CA GLU A 214 -17.00 -7.47 -2.51
C GLU A 214 -17.27 -6.09 -3.15
N ILE A 215 -16.35 -5.63 -4.00
CA ILE A 215 -16.70 -4.57 -4.93
C ILE A 215 -17.81 -5.06 -5.88
N GLU A 216 -17.84 -6.37 -6.19
CA GLU A 216 -18.90 -6.93 -7.04
C GLU A 216 -20.26 -7.02 -6.33
N ASN A 217 -20.33 -7.16 -5.00
CA ASN A 217 -21.59 -7.22 -4.25
C ASN A 217 -22.18 -5.83 -3.97
N TYR A 218 -21.39 -4.78 -4.16
CA TYR A 218 -21.82 -3.39 -4.02
C TYR A 218 -22.15 -2.71 -5.34
N ILE A 219 -21.96 -3.38 -6.46
CA ILE A 219 -22.25 -2.82 -7.78
C ILE A 219 -23.53 -3.51 -8.29
N THR A 220 -24.57 -2.73 -8.44
CA THR A 220 -25.83 -3.18 -9.07
C THR A 220 -26.10 -2.40 -10.35
N GLU A 221 -26.75 -3.06 -11.31
CA GLU A 221 -27.19 -2.40 -12.52
C GLU A 221 -28.61 -1.87 -12.32
N VAL A 222 -28.79 -0.59 -12.52
CA VAL A 222 -30.07 0.09 -12.43
C VAL A 222 -30.44 0.62 -13.82
N ILE A 223 -31.59 0.19 -14.33
CA ILE A 223 -32.12 0.66 -15.61
C ILE A 223 -33.07 1.82 -15.37
N ILE A 224 -32.95 2.89 -16.16
CA ILE A 224 -33.87 4.03 -16.13
C ILE A 224 -35.06 3.72 -17.04
N PRO A 225 -36.26 3.38 -16.50
CA PRO A 225 -37.41 3.08 -17.29
C PRO A 225 -38.01 4.35 -17.93
N GLU A 226 -38.80 4.20 -19.00
CA GLU A 226 -39.40 5.34 -19.75
C GLU A 226 -40.32 6.23 -18.87
N GLY A 227 -40.91 5.68 -17.81
CA GLY A 227 -41.75 6.44 -16.87
C GLY A 227 -41.03 6.97 -15.63
N SER A 228 -39.71 6.89 -15.57
CA SER A 228 -38.93 7.35 -14.41
C SER A 228 -38.97 8.88 -14.27
N ARG A 229 -39.15 9.34 -13.04
CA ARG A 229 -39.03 10.78 -12.71
C ARG A 229 -37.67 11.36 -12.97
N PHE A 230 -36.65 10.52 -13.19
CA PHE A 230 -35.27 10.93 -13.44
C PHE A 230 -34.93 11.09 -14.93
N VAL A 231 -35.83 10.71 -15.83
CA VAL A 231 -35.67 10.96 -17.27
C VAL A 231 -35.62 12.45 -17.53
N GLY A 232 -34.58 12.90 -18.26
CA GLY A 232 -34.32 14.31 -18.54
C GLY A 232 -33.63 15.07 -17.40
N GLN A 233 -33.35 14.41 -16.28
CA GLN A 233 -32.55 14.99 -15.19
C GLN A 233 -31.08 14.58 -15.30
N THR A 234 -30.21 15.28 -14.56
CA THR A 234 -28.78 14.98 -14.54
C THR A 234 -28.46 13.85 -13.53
N ILE A 235 -27.33 13.17 -13.74
CA ILE A 235 -26.79 12.18 -12.79
C ILE A 235 -26.65 12.82 -11.41
N PHE A 236 -26.25 14.09 -11.31
CA PHE A 236 -26.16 14.83 -10.05
C PHE A 236 -27.48 14.84 -9.28
N HIS A 237 -28.62 15.06 -9.95
CA HIS A 237 -29.93 15.04 -9.32
C HIS A 237 -30.33 13.65 -8.84
N LEU A 238 -30.00 12.61 -9.60
CA LEU A 238 -30.23 11.22 -9.21
C LEU A 238 -29.39 10.89 -7.96
N THR A 239 -28.08 11.14 -7.99
CA THR A 239 -27.17 10.85 -6.86
C THR A 239 -27.59 11.60 -5.60
N THR A 240 -27.93 12.89 -5.72
CA THR A 240 -28.39 13.69 -4.56
C THR A 240 -29.75 13.15 -3.99
N ALA A 241 -30.58 12.56 -4.82
CA ALA A 241 -31.81 11.92 -4.36
C ALA A 241 -31.53 10.59 -3.65
N MET A 242 -30.52 9.85 -4.12
CA MET A 242 -30.07 8.58 -3.52
C MET A 242 -29.32 8.83 -2.20
N GLU A 243 -28.44 9.84 -2.11
CA GLU A 243 -27.69 10.20 -0.89
C GLU A 243 -28.58 10.48 0.34
N LYS A 244 -29.84 10.78 0.15
CA LYS A 244 -30.80 10.98 1.25
C LYS A 244 -31.30 9.68 1.88
N GLU A 245 -31.20 8.58 1.15
CA GLU A 245 -31.71 7.28 1.55
C GLU A 245 -30.59 6.22 1.62
N THR A 246 -29.50 6.42 0.85
CA THR A 246 -28.46 5.40 0.62
C THR A 246 -27.14 6.06 0.25
N GLU A 247 -25.99 5.60 0.75
CA GLU A 247 -24.66 6.05 0.29
C GLU A 247 -24.29 5.40 -1.05
N ALA A 248 -25.08 5.67 -2.09
CA ALA A 248 -24.89 5.08 -3.41
C ALA A 248 -24.22 6.04 -4.40
N THR A 249 -23.24 5.54 -5.18
CA THR A 249 -22.49 6.31 -6.17
C THR A 249 -22.61 5.69 -7.56
N VAL A 250 -22.84 6.53 -8.60
CA VAL A 250 -22.87 6.06 -9.99
C VAL A 250 -21.44 5.90 -10.52
N VAL A 251 -21.06 4.67 -10.86
CA VAL A 251 -19.72 4.30 -11.34
C VAL A 251 -19.60 4.37 -12.86
N SER A 252 -20.64 3.91 -13.58
CA SER A 252 -20.65 3.97 -15.05
C SER A 252 -22.07 4.13 -15.59
N LEU A 253 -22.17 4.57 -16.85
CA LEU A 253 -23.42 4.68 -17.63
C LEU A 253 -23.23 3.96 -18.96
N THR A 254 -24.17 3.10 -19.28
CA THR A 254 -24.24 2.41 -20.58
C THR A 254 -25.51 2.82 -21.30
N ARG A 255 -25.35 3.38 -22.50
CA ARG A 255 -26.46 3.82 -23.37
C ARG A 255 -26.35 3.08 -24.71
N GLY A 256 -27.17 2.08 -24.92
CA GLY A 256 -27.07 1.20 -26.10
C GLY A 256 -25.70 0.50 -26.13
N GLU A 257 -24.90 0.74 -27.20
CA GLU A 257 -23.54 0.18 -27.32
C GLU A 257 -22.46 1.06 -26.71
N ILE A 258 -22.81 2.26 -26.23
CA ILE A 258 -21.84 3.24 -25.71
C ILE A 258 -21.70 3.04 -24.20
N HIS A 259 -20.52 2.62 -23.76
CA HIS A 259 -20.17 2.50 -22.36
C HIS A 259 -19.28 3.69 -21.93
N LYS A 260 -19.75 4.46 -20.94
CA LYS A 260 -19.06 5.63 -20.37
C LYS A 260 -18.63 5.30 -18.94
N PRO A 261 -17.36 4.93 -18.70
CA PRO A 261 -16.83 4.82 -17.33
C PRO A 261 -16.69 6.24 -16.75
N ALA A 262 -17.10 6.43 -15.49
CA ALA A 262 -17.12 7.72 -14.81
C ALA A 262 -17.85 8.82 -15.60
N PRO A 263 -19.19 8.71 -15.78
CA PRO A 263 -19.96 9.69 -16.53
C PRO A 263 -19.94 11.06 -15.82
N SER A 264 -20.10 12.14 -16.60
CA SER A 264 -20.18 13.50 -16.04
C SER A 264 -21.40 13.65 -15.12
N TRP A 265 -21.23 14.31 -13.99
CA TRP A 265 -22.35 14.68 -13.09
C TRP A 265 -23.47 15.46 -13.78
N TYR A 266 -23.17 16.14 -14.89
CA TYR A 266 -24.13 16.91 -15.70
C TYR A 266 -24.68 16.11 -16.87
N GLU A 267 -24.37 14.83 -17.00
CA GLU A 267 -24.96 13.96 -18.04
C GLU A 267 -26.45 13.81 -17.80
N ILE A 268 -27.24 14.00 -18.85
CA ILE A 268 -28.71 13.90 -18.81
C ILE A 268 -29.09 12.43 -19.01
N LEU A 269 -29.93 11.92 -18.11
CA LEU A 269 -30.43 10.56 -18.16
C LEU A 269 -31.54 10.41 -19.21
N GLU A 270 -31.43 9.35 -20.01
CA GLU A 270 -32.40 9.00 -21.04
C GLU A 270 -33.08 7.65 -20.69
N PRO A 271 -34.30 7.40 -21.23
CA PRO A 271 -34.93 6.09 -21.07
C PRO A 271 -34.08 4.96 -21.62
N GLY A 272 -33.94 3.88 -20.87
CA GLY A 272 -33.11 2.74 -21.25
C GLY A 272 -31.62 2.85 -20.87
N ASP A 273 -31.20 3.95 -20.24
CA ASP A 273 -29.86 4.03 -19.67
C ASP A 273 -29.67 3.00 -18.57
N VAL A 274 -28.56 2.27 -18.64
CA VAL A 274 -28.13 1.34 -17.61
C VAL A 274 -27.02 1.99 -16.78
N LEU A 275 -27.29 2.24 -15.53
CA LEU A 275 -26.34 2.79 -14.58
C LEU A 275 -25.76 1.66 -13.73
N MET A 276 -24.45 1.64 -13.59
CA MET A 276 -23.78 0.80 -12.62
C MET A 276 -23.60 1.63 -11.34
N VAL A 277 -24.26 1.21 -10.28
CA VAL A 277 -24.31 1.92 -9.00
C VAL A 277 -23.60 1.10 -7.94
N GLU A 278 -22.72 1.74 -7.20
CA GLU A 278 -22.05 1.19 -6.03
C GLU A 278 -22.81 1.65 -4.78
N ALA A 279 -23.25 0.71 -3.94
CA ALA A 279 -23.98 0.99 -2.70
C ALA A 279 -23.41 0.16 -1.54
N ALA A 280 -23.60 0.62 -0.28
CA ALA A 280 -23.22 -0.13 0.91
C ALA A 280 -24.16 -1.33 1.14
N PRO A 281 -23.68 -2.46 1.74
CA PRO A 281 -24.45 -3.70 1.83
C PRO A 281 -25.64 -3.65 2.77
N ASP A 282 -25.74 -2.66 3.62
CA ASP A 282 -26.81 -2.52 4.62
C ASP A 282 -27.94 -1.58 4.15
N ASP A 283 -27.88 -1.14 2.91
CA ASP A 283 -28.84 -0.29 2.23
C ASP A 283 -29.53 -1.07 1.11
#